data_bbb1de316e5d5b5571b1e7ad13cb4f27
#
_entry.id   bbb1de316e5d5b5571b1e7ad13cb4f27
#
_cell.length_a   1.000
_cell.length_b   1.000
_cell.length_c   1.000
_cell.angle_alpha   90.00
_cell.angle_beta   90.00
_cell.angle_gamma   90.00
#
_symmetry.space_group_name_H-M   'P 1'
#
loop_
_entity.id
_entity.type
_entity.pdbx_description
1 polymer ?
#
loop_
_entity_poly.entity_id
_entity_poly.type
_entity_poly.pdbx_seq_one_letter_code
_entity_poly.pdbx_strand_id
1 'polypeptide(L)'
;MLACPHCALALLLTETGATCPTGHSFDRGRGGYLHLLVGGRLGPTATPGDTPDALAARRRFLTAGHYAPIARELATAVGTPPGPVLDVGCGEGYYLSQLAVGPQYGLDVSKAAVQMAARAFPATQFVVGTAYRLPVLDDAAGAVISVFAPHPFEEFQRVLRPDGWWVTVTPGPDHLQEMRPVPKGDAAQRTEERLLRRADPPPEAAHAVRVQFVLDLTADAAHD
;
A
#
# COMPACT_ATOMS: atom_id res chain seq x y z
N MET A 1 -0.61 16.31 7.07
CA MET A 1 -0.07 15.29 6.14
C MET A 1 -0.78 15.25 4.80
N LEU A 2 -2.13 15.20 4.75
CA LEU A 2 -2.85 15.13 3.47
C LEU A 2 -2.86 16.47 2.73
N ALA A 3 -2.77 16.39 1.40
CA ALA A 3 -2.85 17.51 0.48
C ALA A 3 -4.13 17.45 -0.37
N CYS A 4 -4.65 18.61 -0.71
CA CYS A 4 -5.76 18.73 -1.64
C CYS A 4 -5.35 18.29 -3.05
N PRO A 5 -6.04 17.33 -3.68
CA PRO A 5 -5.66 16.84 -5.00
C PRO A 5 -5.87 17.87 -6.13
N HIS A 6 -6.59 18.97 -5.86
CA HIS A 6 -6.81 20.07 -6.82
C HIS A 6 -5.75 21.16 -6.76
N CYS A 7 -5.35 21.59 -5.55
CA CYS A 7 -4.47 22.74 -5.35
C CYS A 7 -3.21 22.45 -4.55
N ALA A 8 -2.97 21.21 -4.15
CA ALA A 8 -1.83 20.72 -3.35
C ALA A 8 -1.68 21.37 -1.95
N LEU A 9 -2.58 22.26 -1.52
CA LEU A 9 -2.55 22.84 -0.19
C LEU A 9 -3.00 21.83 0.86
N ALA A 10 -2.57 22.04 2.11
CA ALA A 10 -2.90 21.18 3.23
C ALA A 10 -4.42 21.03 3.43
N LEU A 11 -4.85 19.81 3.71
CA LEU A 11 -6.22 19.51 4.10
C LEU A 11 -6.38 19.60 5.63
N LEU A 12 -7.35 20.40 6.07
CA LEU A 12 -7.86 20.38 7.43
C LEU A 12 -8.88 19.24 7.55
N LEU A 13 -8.56 18.26 8.39
CA LEU A 13 -9.44 17.12 8.66
C LEU A 13 -10.47 17.49 9.71
N THR A 14 -11.74 17.11 9.47
CA THR A 14 -12.86 17.25 10.40
C THR A 14 -13.53 15.89 10.62
N GLU A 15 -14.49 15.83 11.52
CA GLU A 15 -15.30 14.62 11.72
C GLU A 15 -16.10 14.23 10.46
N THR A 16 -16.58 15.20 9.70
CA THR A 16 -17.41 14.98 8.53
C THR A 16 -16.64 14.90 7.22
N GLY A 17 -15.38 15.37 7.17
CA GLY A 17 -14.64 15.40 5.92
C GLY A 17 -13.25 16.02 6.01
N ALA A 18 -12.87 16.70 4.92
CA ALA A 18 -11.66 17.47 4.82
C ALA A 18 -11.87 18.70 3.94
N THR A 19 -11.24 19.83 4.27
CA THR A 19 -11.32 21.08 3.49
C THR A 19 -9.93 21.67 3.29
N CYS A 20 -9.73 22.39 2.19
CA CYS A 20 -8.50 23.15 1.96
C CYS A 20 -8.77 24.67 2.02
N PRO A 21 -7.73 25.52 2.16
CA PRO A 21 -7.88 26.97 2.23
C PRO A 21 -8.54 27.62 1.02
N THR A 22 -8.51 26.96 -0.16
CA THR A 22 -9.17 27.43 -1.38
C THR A 22 -10.64 26.98 -1.53
N GLY A 23 -11.19 26.32 -0.50
CA GLY A 23 -12.61 25.94 -0.45
C GLY A 23 -12.96 24.60 -1.06
N HIS A 24 -12.00 23.80 -1.54
CA HIS A 24 -12.30 22.41 -1.93
C HIS A 24 -12.64 21.58 -0.69
N SER A 25 -13.73 20.83 -0.76
CA SER A 25 -14.21 19.97 0.34
C SER A 25 -14.37 18.53 -0.13
N PHE A 26 -14.15 17.60 0.78
CA PHE A 26 -14.21 16.16 0.56
C PHE A 26 -14.92 15.52 1.74
N ASP A 27 -16.06 14.90 1.48
CA ASP A 27 -16.82 14.22 2.51
C ASP A 27 -16.18 12.87 2.88
N ARG A 28 -16.40 12.45 4.13
CA ARG A 28 -16.04 11.08 4.53
C ARG A 28 -17.01 10.08 3.93
N GLY A 29 -16.45 9.06 3.31
CA GLY A 29 -17.22 7.88 2.92
C GLY A 29 -17.64 7.04 4.12
N ARG A 30 -18.57 6.11 3.91
CA ARG A 30 -19.05 5.18 4.94
C ARG A 30 -17.88 4.36 5.53
N GLY A 31 -17.58 4.54 6.79
CA GLY A 31 -16.42 3.96 7.50
C GLY A 31 -15.31 4.96 7.79
N GLY A 32 -15.43 6.23 7.37
CA GLY A 32 -14.54 7.31 7.77
C GLY A 32 -13.37 7.63 6.81
N TYR A 33 -13.27 6.94 5.66
CA TYR A 33 -12.22 7.22 4.67
C TYR A 33 -12.52 8.50 3.87
N LEU A 34 -11.48 9.08 3.26
CA LEU A 34 -11.59 10.19 2.31
C LEU A 34 -11.41 9.69 0.86
N HIS A 35 -12.15 10.27 -0.08
CA HIS A 35 -11.98 9.99 -1.50
C HIS A 35 -11.27 11.17 -2.17
N LEU A 36 -9.96 11.03 -2.36
CA LEU A 36 -9.09 12.06 -2.92
C LEU A 36 -8.60 11.72 -4.36
N LEU A 37 -9.15 10.69 -4.98
CA LEU A 37 -8.87 10.37 -6.38
C LEU A 37 -9.66 11.29 -7.30
N VAL A 38 -9.00 12.22 -7.99
CA VAL A 38 -9.63 13.21 -8.87
C VAL A 38 -9.42 12.82 -10.33
N GLY A 39 -10.51 12.93 -11.11
CA GLY A 39 -10.45 12.92 -12.58
C GLY A 39 -10.11 11.59 -13.22
N GLY A 40 -10.41 10.45 -12.60
CA GLY A 40 -10.26 9.13 -13.24
C GLY A 40 -8.83 8.81 -13.73
N ARG A 41 -7.83 9.53 -13.28
CA ARG A 41 -6.42 9.31 -13.62
C ARG A 41 -5.87 8.14 -12.82
N LEU A 42 -6.36 6.97 -13.17
CA LEU A 42 -5.65 5.73 -12.91
C LEU A 42 -4.40 5.75 -13.79
N GLY A 43 -3.26 5.31 -13.28
CA GLY A 43 -2.07 5.14 -14.12
C GLY A 43 -2.38 4.24 -15.32
N PRO A 44 -1.53 4.22 -16.35
CA PRO A 44 -1.78 3.56 -17.63
C PRO A 44 -2.04 2.04 -17.55
N THR A 45 -1.87 1.43 -16.39
CA THR A 45 -2.06 0.00 -16.12
C THR A 45 -3.09 -0.28 -15.01
N ALA A 46 -3.86 0.72 -14.57
CA ALA A 46 -4.77 0.53 -13.45
C ALA A 46 -5.98 -0.31 -13.85
N THR A 47 -5.92 -1.57 -13.55
CA THR A 47 -7.11 -2.38 -13.31
C THR A 47 -7.86 -1.79 -12.12
N PRO A 48 -9.19 -1.64 -12.18
CA PRO A 48 -9.97 -1.21 -11.04
C PRO A 48 -9.88 -2.28 -9.94
N GLY A 49 -8.97 -2.17 -9.02
CA GLY A 49 -8.77 -2.97 -7.81
C GLY A 49 -9.36 -4.38 -7.75
N ASP A 50 -9.05 -5.11 -6.73
CA ASP A 50 -9.59 -6.44 -6.51
C ASP A 50 -11.12 -6.43 -6.37
N THR A 51 -11.79 -7.48 -6.83
CA THR A 51 -13.23 -7.69 -6.60
C THR A 51 -13.50 -7.86 -5.10
N PRO A 52 -14.75 -7.63 -4.62
CA PRO A 52 -15.09 -7.87 -3.21
C PRO A 52 -14.76 -9.28 -2.74
N ASP A 53 -14.94 -10.29 -3.60
CA ASP A 53 -14.64 -11.69 -3.27
C ASP A 53 -13.13 -11.92 -3.14
N ALA A 54 -12.33 -11.36 -4.05
CA ALA A 54 -10.87 -11.42 -3.97
C ALA A 54 -10.34 -10.69 -2.72
N LEU A 55 -10.94 -9.56 -2.34
CA LEU A 55 -10.59 -8.86 -1.10
C LEU A 55 -10.95 -9.69 0.14
N ALA A 56 -12.11 -10.35 0.15
CA ALA A 56 -12.53 -11.22 1.24
C ALA A 56 -11.60 -12.43 1.37
N ALA A 57 -11.24 -13.05 0.25
CA ALA A 57 -10.29 -14.16 0.20
C ALA A 57 -8.92 -13.76 0.72
N ARG A 58 -8.36 -12.66 0.21
CA ARG A 58 -7.10 -12.10 0.71
C ARG A 58 -7.14 -11.86 2.22
N ARG A 59 -8.22 -11.26 2.72
CA ARG A 59 -8.38 -10.99 4.15
C ARG A 59 -8.38 -12.27 4.98
N ARG A 60 -9.08 -13.33 4.56
CA ARG A 60 -9.04 -14.63 5.24
C ARG A 60 -7.62 -15.17 5.29
N PHE A 61 -6.93 -15.18 4.15
CA PHE A 61 -5.55 -15.65 4.02
C PHE A 61 -4.59 -14.89 4.95
N LEU A 62 -4.63 -13.57 4.94
CA LEU A 62 -3.75 -12.72 5.77
C LEU A 62 -4.09 -12.85 7.26
N THR A 63 -5.40 -12.90 7.61
CA THR A 63 -5.85 -13.06 9.00
C THR A 63 -5.50 -14.43 9.58
N ALA A 64 -5.44 -15.46 8.74
CA ALA A 64 -4.93 -16.79 9.13
C ALA A 64 -3.43 -16.79 9.45
N GLY A 65 -2.73 -15.67 9.20
CA GLY A 65 -1.33 -15.49 9.58
C GLY A 65 -0.31 -16.04 8.58
N HIS A 66 -0.74 -16.46 7.39
CA HIS A 66 0.16 -17.04 6.39
C HIS A 66 1.32 -16.09 6.02
N TYR A 67 1.08 -14.77 6.03
CA TYR A 67 2.11 -13.77 5.76
C TYR A 67 2.59 -13.02 7.02
N ALA A 68 2.35 -13.55 8.21
CA ALA A 68 2.86 -12.98 9.45
C ALA A 68 4.42 -12.85 9.50
N PRO A 69 5.22 -13.74 8.89
CA PRO A 69 6.66 -13.53 8.81
C PRO A 69 7.04 -12.23 8.08
N ILE A 70 6.35 -11.92 6.97
CA ILE A 70 6.55 -10.67 6.21
C ILE A 70 6.17 -9.45 7.06
N ALA A 71 5.03 -9.52 7.74
CA ALA A 71 4.56 -8.42 8.59
C ALA A 71 5.51 -8.12 9.76
N ARG A 72 6.12 -9.15 10.35
CA ARG A 72 7.13 -8.98 11.42
C ARG A 72 8.40 -8.30 10.91
N GLU A 73 8.93 -8.75 9.77
CA GLU A 73 10.12 -8.13 9.18
C GLU A 73 9.83 -6.69 8.72
N LEU A 74 8.66 -6.45 8.15
CA LEU A 74 8.22 -5.09 7.82
C LEU A 74 8.20 -4.19 9.07
N ALA A 75 7.62 -4.66 10.18
CA ALA A 75 7.58 -3.91 11.43
C ALA A 75 8.99 -3.62 11.97
N THR A 76 9.90 -4.59 11.87
CA THR A 76 11.31 -4.43 12.24
C THR A 76 12.00 -3.38 11.36
N ALA A 77 11.81 -3.45 10.04
CA ALA A 77 12.41 -2.52 9.08
C ALA A 77 11.85 -1.10 9.21
N VAL A 78 10.55 -0.96 9.52
CA VAL A 78 9.93 0.35 9.76
C VAL A 78 10.44 0.96 11.06
N GLY A 79 10.64 0.16 12.11
CA GLY A 79 11.18 0.63 13.39
C GLY A 79 10.36 1.78 13.99
N THR A 80 11.05 2.86 14.37
CA THR A 80 10.43 4.07 14.97
C THR A 80 10.65 5.28 14.06
N PRO A 81 9.73 5.56 13.11
CA PRO A 81 9.90 6.65 12.18
C PRO A 81 9.74 8.03 12.82
N PRO A 82 10.38 9.08 12.27
CA PRO A 82 10.36 10.44 12.82
C PRO A 82 9.04 11.18 12.57
N GLY A 83 7.99 10.49 12.18
CA GLY A 83 6.70 11.10 11.87
C GLY A 83 5.65 10.07 11.42
N PRO A 84 4.58 10.52 10.77
CA PRO A 84 3.52 9.64 10.29
C PRO A 84 4.01 8.56 9.33
N VAL A 85 3.35 7.38 9.37
CA VAL A 85 3.58 6.31 8.41
C VAL A 85 2.50 6.34 7.33
N LEU A 86 2.92 6.25 6.08
CA LEU A 86 2.06 6.14 4.90
C LEU A 86 2.21 4.76 4.26
N ASP A 87 1.11 4.01 4.15
CA ASP A 87 1.04 2.75 3.41
C ASP A 87 0.44 3.02 2.02
N VAL A 88 1.25 2.82 0.97
CA VAL A 88 0.87 3.05 -0.43
C VAL A 88 0.51 1.73 -1.09
N GLY A 89 -0.76 1.57 -1.45
CA GLY A 89 -1.36 0.31 -1.87
C GLY A 89 -1.76 -0.54 -0.67
N CYS A 90 -2.34 0.10 0.34
CA CYS A 90 -2.62 -0.53 1.64
C CYS A 90 -3.66 -1.66 1.61
N GLY A 91 -4.40 -1.82 0.51
CA GLY A 91 -5.48 -2.81 0.41
C GLY A 91 -6.48 -2.66 1.56
N GLU A 92 -6.77 -3.76 2.25
CA GLU A 92 -7.64 -3.80 3.44
C GLU A 92 -6.95 -3.42 4.75
N GLY A 93 -5.70 -2.91 4.69
CA GLY A 93 -4.98 -2.35 5.83
C GLY A 93 -4.23 -3.36 6.71
N TYR A 94 -4.07 -4.60 6.26
CA TYR A 94 -3.44 -5.66 7.07
C TYR A 94 -2.03 -5.28 7.55
N TYR A 95 -1.12 -4.94 6.63
CA TYR A 95 0.28 -4.67 7.01
C TYR A 95 0.42 -3.42 7.88
N LEU A 96 -0.32 -2.36 7.54
CA LEU A 96 -0.31 -1.14 8.33
C LEU A 96 -0.79 -1.37 9.76
N SER A 97 -1.80 -2.24 9.95
CA SER A 97 -2.34 -2.58 11.28
C SER A 97 -1.37 -3.38 12.16
N GLN A 98 -0.33 -3.99 11.58
CA GLN A 98 0.70 -4.72 12.33
C GLN A 98 1.81 -3.81 12.86
N LEU A 99 1.81 -2.53 12.49
CA LEU A 99 2.80 -1.57 12.95
C LEU A 99 2.34 -0.91 14.25
N ALA A 100 3.17 -0.99 15.29
CA ALA A 100 2.92 -0.33 16.58
C ALA A 100 3.44 1.12 16.60
N VAL A 101 3.16 1.88 15.54
CA VAL A 101 3.61 3.25 15.33
C VAL A 101 2.44 4.13 14.90
N GLY A 102 2.51 5.40 15.13
CA GLY A 102 1.44 6.32 14.73
C GLY A 102 1.96 7.74 14.59
N PRO A 103 1.20 8.63 13.94
CA PRO A 103 -0.06 8.44 13.22
C PRO A 103 0.10 7.64 11.93
N GLN A 104 -0.97 6.93 11.53
CA GLN A 104 -0.98 6.04 10.36
C GLN A 104 -1.94 6.54 9.28
N TYR A 105 -1.50 6.43 8.03
CA TYR A 105 -2.28 6.75 6.84
C TYR A 105 -2.18 5.61 5.82
N GLY A 106 -3.32 5.12 5.34
CA GLY A 106 -3.36 4.11 4.28
C GLY A 106 -3.96 4.68 3.00
N LEU A 107 -3.34 4.42 1.87
CA LEU A 107 -3.81 4.84 0.56
C LEU A 107 -3.94 3.65 -0.38
N ASP A 108 -5.08 3.54 -1.05
CA ASP A 108 -5.29 2.55 -2.12
C ASP A 108 -6.20 3.14 -3.20
N VAL A 109 -6.08 2.63 -4.42
CA VAL A 109 -6.93 3.02 -5.54
C VAL A 109 -8.30 2.33 -5.46
N SER A 110 -8.37 1.17 -4.81
CA SER A 110 -9.60 0.40 -4.62
C SER A 110 -10.46 0.99 -3.51
N LYS A 111 -11.58 1.62 -3.91
CA LYS A 111 -12.57 2.11 -2.95
C LYS A 111 -13.10 0.99 -2.02
N ALA A 112 -13.26 -0.22 -2.55
CA ALA A 112 -13.76 -1.36 -1.77
C ALA A 112 -12.76 -1.76 -0.68
N ALA A 113 -11.48 -1.85 -1.02
CA ALA A 113 -10.40 -2.16 -0.09
C ALA A 113 -10.28 -1.09 1.00
N VAL A 114 -10.23 0.18 0.62
CA VAL A 114 -10.16 1.33 1.56
C VAL A 114 -11.36 1.37 2.50
N GLN A 115 -12.58 1.08 1.99
CA GLN A 115 -13.77 1.02 2.84
C GLN A 115 -13.72 -0.13 3.85
N MET A 116 -13.16 -1.27 3.45
CA MET A 116 -12.94 -2.42 4.34
C MET A 116 -11.92 -2.08 5.43
N ALA A 117 -10.79 -1.48 5.04
CA ALA A 117 -9.74 -1.04 5.95
C ALA A 117 -10.24 -0.02 6.97
N ALA A 118 -10.95 1.02 6.52
CA ALA A 118 -11.46 2.08 7.40
C ALA A 118 -12.46 1.57 8.45
N ARG A 119 -13.25 0.56 8.10
CA ARG A 119 -14.15 -0.09 9.07
C ARG A 119 -13.42 -0.96 10.07
N ALA A 120 -12.35 -1.63 9.63
CA ALA A 120 -11.58 -2.54 10.49
C ALA A 120 -10.65 -1.76 11.44
N PHE A 121 -10.12 -0.62 11.02
CA PHE A 121 -9.09 0.14 11.72
C PHE A 121 -9.47 1.64 11.82
N PRO A 122 -10.47 2.01 12.64
CA PRO A 122 -11.02 3.37 12.68
C PRO A 122 -10.04 4.43 13.22
N ALA A 123 -8.96 4.04 13.88
CA ALA A 123 -7.91 4.95 14.35
C ALA A 123 -6.95 5.38 13.22
N THR A 124 -6.96 4.68 12.09
CA THR A 124 -6.11 4.96 10.92
C THR A 124 -6.87 5.80 9.91
N GLN A 125 -6.22 6.81 9.33
CA GLN A 125 -6.82 7.60 8.25
C GLN A 125 -6.60 6.91 6.91
N PHE A 126 -7.69 6.41 6.30
CA PHE A 126 -7.65 5.81 4.97
C PHE A 126 -8.12 6.75 3.88
N VAL A 127 -7.51 6.62 2.69
CA VAL A 127 -7.71 7.50 1.54
C VAL A 127 -7.82 6.69 0.25
N VAL A 128 -8.84 6.95 -0.56
CA VAL A 128 -8.87 6.49 -1.95
C VAL A 128 -8.06 7.47 -2.79
N GLY A 129 -6.97 6.98 -3.38
CA GLY A 129 -6.03 7.79 -4.16
C GLY A 129 -5.14 6.94 -5.05
N THR A 130 -4.29 7.57 -5.85
CA THR A 130 -3.32 6.88 -6.69
C THR A 130 -1.90 7.04 -6.14
N ALA A 131 -1.11 5.98 -6.22
CA ALA A 131 0.30 5.98 -5.84
C ALA A 131 1.14 6.94 -6.72
N TYR A 132 0.72 7.16 -7.97
CA TYR A 132 1.46 7.97 -8.94
C TYR A 132 1.29 9.48 -8.78
N ARG A 133 0.43 9.91 -7.89
CA ARG A 133 0.23 11.29 -7.45
C ARG A 133 -0.40 11.26 -6.07
N LEU A 134 0.44 11.11 -5.08
CA LEU A 134 0.01 10.99 -3.69
C LEU A 134 -0.64 12.30 -3.21
N PRO A 135 -1.87 12.26 -2.66
CA PRO A 135 -2.50 13.43 -2.05
C PRO A 135 -1.89 13.70 -0.65
N VAL A 136 -0.60 13.90 -0.63
CA VAL A 136 0.24 14.06 0.57
C VAL A 136 1.17 15.24 0.32
N LEU A 137 1.37 16.07 1.33
CA LEU A 137 2.29 17.20 1.29
C LEU A 137 3.73 16.72 1.14
N ASP A 138 4.58 17.55 0.59
CA ASP A 138 6.02 17.33 0.58
C ASP A 138 6.54 17.25 2.02
N ASP A 139 7.58 16.48 2.25
CA ASP A 139 8.28 16.34 3.55
C ASP A 139 7.35 16.02 4.75
N ALA A 140 6.26 15.27 4.53
CA ALA A 140 5.23 15.07 5.54
C ALA A 140 5.22 13.67 6.20
N ALA A 141 5.81 12.66 5.55
CA ALA A 141 5.84 11.28 6.04
C ALA A 141 7.17 10.97 6.71
N GLY A 142 7.15 10.34 7.88
CA GLY A 142 8.34 9.81 8.54
C GLY A 142 8.77 8.46 7.95
N ALA A 143 7.79 7.67 7.51
CA ALA A 143 8.07 6.48 6.73
C ALA A 143 7.00 6.26 5.66
N VAL A 144 7.40 5.68 4.53
CA VAL A 144 6.51 5.18 3.49
C VAL A 144 6.70 3.68 3.37
N ILE A 145 5.60 2.92 3.37
CA ILE A 145 5.63 1.48 3.10
C ILE A 145 4.86 1.18 1.83
N SER A 146 5.27 0.13 1.11
CA SER A 146 4.55 -0.42 -0.03
C SER A 146 4.77 -1.92 -0.10
N VAL A 147 3.70 -2.71 0.08
CA VAL A 147 3.77 -4.17 0.14
C VAL A 147 3.02 -4.77 -1.04
N PHE A 148 3.76 -5.41 -1.95
CA PHE A 148 3.23 -6.00 -3.19
C PHE A 148 2.43 -5.03 -4.08
N ALA A 149 2.69 -3.73 -3.94
CA ALA A 149 1.99 -2.65 -4.59
C ALA A 149 2.94 -1.78 -5.45
N PRO A 150 2.41 -0.86 -6.28
CA PRO A 150 3.25 0.09 -7.00
C PRO A 150 4.05 0.99 -6.05
N HIS A 151 5.31 1.24 -6.38
CA HIS A 151 6.23 2.05 -5.57
C HIS A 151 6.94 3.11 -6.44
N PRO A 152 6.24 4.19 -6.84
CA PRO A 152 6.83 5.29 -7.60
C PRO A 152 7.78 6.08 -6.69
N PHE A 153 9.08 5.82 -6.80
CA PHE A 153 10.11 6.36 -5.90
C PHE A 153 10.15 7.89 -5.88
N GLU A 154 9.89 8.56 -7.00
CA GLU A 154 9.83 10.02 -7.07
C GLU A 154 8.75 10.60 -6.12
N GLU A 155 7.58 9.97 -6.07
CA GLU A 155 6.54 10.36 -5.12
C GLU A 155 6.91 10.01 -3.68
N PHE A 156 7.59 8.88 -3.46
CA PHE A 156 8.08 8.52 -2.12
C PHE A 156 9.10 9.54 -1.63
N GLN A 157 10.08 9.90 -2.46
CA GLN A 157 11.07 10.94 -2.12
C GLN A 157 10.41 12.28 -1.83
N ARG A 158 9.42 12.69 -2.64
CA ARG A 158 8.72 13.97 -2.44
C ARG A 158 8.00 14.05 -1.10
N VAL A 159 7.31 12.98 -0.68
CA VAL A 159 6.49 13.00 0.53
C VAL A 159 7.26 12.69 1.81
N LEU A 160 8.45 12.09 1.69
CA LEU A 160 9.28 11.76 2.84
C LEU A 160 9.96 12.98 3.42
N ARG A 161 10.00 13.06 4.72
CA ARG A 161 10.85 13.99 5.47
C ARG A 161 12.33 13.74 5.15
N PRO A 162 13.20 14.73 5.30
CA PRO A 162 14.65 14.56 5.07
C PRO A 162 15.29 13.44 5.89
N ASP A 163 14.73 13.15 7.07
CA ASP A 163 15.15 12.09 8.00
C ASP A 163 14.26 10.84 7.93
N GLY A 164 13.34 10.79 6.94
CA GLY A 164 12.43 9.66 6.72
C GLY A 164 13.02 8.61 5.78
N TRP A 165 12.34 7.46 5.72
CA TRP A 165 12.73 6.35 4.84
C TRP A 165 11.53 5.63 4.24
N TRP A 166 11.76 4.81 3.24
CA TRP A 166 10.73 3.91 2.71
C TRP A 166 11.14 2.45 2.85
N VAL A 167 10.13 1.60 2.96
CA VAL A 167 10.27 0.14 2.96
C VAL A 167 9.35 -0.43 1.90
N THR A 168 9.90 -1.15 0.93
CA THR A 168 9.12 -1.86 -0.08
C THR A 168 9.27 -3.37 0.10
N VAL A 169 8.16 -4.09 -0.05
CA VAL A 169 8.15 -5.55 -0.07
C VAL A 169 7.72 -6.00 -1.47
N THR A 170 8.59 -6.74 -2.13
CA THR A 170 8.36 -7.28 -3.46
C THR A 170 8.47 -8.80 -3.45
N PRO A 171 7.72 -9.53 -4.31
CA PRO A 171 7.87 -10.96 -4.41
C PRO A 171 9.25 -11.32 -4.96
N GLY A 172 9.95 -12.23 -4.30
CA GLY A 172 11.18 -12.80 -4.83
C GLY A 172 10.92 -13.67 -6.07
N PRO A 173 11.98 -14.07 -6.79
CA PRO A 173 11.85 -14.89 -8.01
C PRO A 173 11.13 -16.23 -7.76
N ASP A 174 11.33 -16.81 -6.58
CA ASP A 174 10.78 -18.11 -6.19
C ASP A 174 9.44 -18.00 -5.44
N HIS A 175 8.89 -16.79 -5.29
CA HIS A 175 7.66 -16.57 -4.55
C HIS A 175 6.48 -17.33 -5.16
N LEU A 176 5.86 -18.24 -4.39
CA LEU A 176 4.76 -19.13 -4.81
C LEU A 176 5.06 -19.89 -6.11
N GLN A 177 6.30 -20.34 -6.28
CA GLN A 177 6.75 -21.01 -7.51
C GLN A 177 5.92 -22.26 -7.80
N GLU A 178 5.55 -23.02 -6.77
CA GLU A 178 4.79 -24.25 -6.84
C GLU A 178 3.35 -24.02 -7.34
N MET A 179 2.81 -22.84 -7.12
CA MET A 179 1.45 -22.45 -7.51
C MET A 179 1.39 -21.78 -8.89
N ARG A 180 2.53 -21.43 -9.46
CA ARG A 180 2.55 -20.77 -10.77
C ARG A 180 2.29 -21.79 -11.88
N PRO A 181 1.38 -21.46 -12.82
CA PRO A 181 1.32 -22.23 -14.05
C PRO A 181 2.69 -22.17 -14.74
N VAL A 182 3.24 -23.33 -15.13
CA VAL A 182 4.51 -23.38 -15.86
C VAL A 182 4.32 -22.65 -17.21
N PRO A 183 4.88 -21.44 -17.37
CA PRO A 183 4.71 -20.71 -18.61
C PRO A 183 5.47 -21.45 -19.71
N LYS A 184 4.89 -21.54 -20.92
CA LYS A 184 5.53 -22.16 -22.07
C LYS A 184 6.02 -21.09 -23.04
N GLY A 185 7.22 -21.29 -23.62
CA GLY A 185 7.79 -20.42 -24.66
C GLY A 185 8.08 -18.99 -24.16
N ASP A 186 7.91 -17.99 -25.02
CA ASP A 186 8.23 -16.58 -24.76
C ASP A 186 7.48 -15.96 -23.57
N ALA A 187 6.39 -16.58 -23.11
CA ALA A 187 5.65 -16.15 -21.93
C ALA A 187 6.43 -16.41 -20.63
N ALA A 188 7.26 -17.44 -20.59
CA ALA A 188 8.14 -17.74 -19.45
C ALA A 188 9.17 -16.61 -19.27
N GLN A 189 9.84 -16.25 -20.34
CA GLN A 189 10.88 -15.23 -20.34
C GLN A 189 10.32 -13.84 -19.94
N ARG A 190 9.16 -13.45 -20.48
CA ARG A 190 8.47 -12.20 -20.10
C ARG A 190 8.02 -12.17 -18.64
N THR A 191 7.62 -13.31 -18.08
CA THR A 191 7.22 -13.42 -16.69
C THR A 191 8.43 -13.27 -15.77
N GLU A 192 9.53 -13.94 -16.09
CA GLU A 192 10.79 -13.86 -15.36
C GLU A 192 11.37 -12.44 -15.39
N GLU A 193 11.47 -11.80 -16.56
CA GLU A 193 11.90 -10.41 -16.69
C GLU A 193 11.02 -9.44 -15.89
N ARG A 194 9.69 -9.65 -15.87
CA ARG A 194 8.77 -8.82 -15.09
C ARG A 194 8.98 -8.98 -13.58
N LEU A 195 9.27 -10.19 -13.12
CA LEU A 195 9.56 -10.47 -11.71
C LEU A 195 10.90 -9.88 -11.30
N LEU A 196 11.93 -10.03 -12.12
CA LEU A 196 13.24 -9.44 -11.89
C LEU A 196 13.16 -7.91 -11.81
N ARG A 197 12.48 -7.25 -12.75
CA ARG A 197 12.28 -5.78 -12.72
C ARG A 197 11.51 -5.28 -11.50
N ARG A 198 10.65 -6.12 -10.90
CA ARG A 198 9.94 -5.80 -9.66
C ARG A 198 10.80 -6.04 -8.41
N ALA A 199 11.77 -6.93 -8.52
CA ALA A 199 12.67 -7.30 -7.42
C ALA A 199 13.90 -6.37 -7.32
N ASP A 200 14.20 -5.60 -8.39
CA ASP A 200 15.34 -4.69 -8.36
C ASP A 200 15.09 -3.58 -7.33
N PRO A 201 15.92 -3.48 -6.28
CA PRO A 201 15.85 -2.34 -5.39
C PRO A 201 16.26 -1.09 -6.17
N PRO A 202 15.74 0.11 -5.80
CA PRO A 202 16.23 1.35 -6.39
C PRO A 202 17.74 1.47 -6.14
N PRO A 203 18.47 2.18 -7.02
CA PRO A 203 19.92 2.37 -6.89
C PRO A 203 20.37 2.92 -5.54
N GLU A 204 19.47 3.57 -4.83
CA GLU A 204 19.68 4.22 -3.53
C GLU A 204 19.24 3.35 -2.34
N ALA A 205 18.83 2.09 -2.55
CA ALA A 205 18.43 1.20 -1.46
C ALA A 205 19.64 0.91 -0.56
N ALA A 206 19.57 1.42 0.65
CA ALA A 206 20.68 1.28 1.61
C ALA A 206 20.77 -0.13 2.22
N HIS A 207 19.66 -0.89 2.22
CA HIS A 207 19.59 -2.20 2.85
C HIS A 207 18.49 -3.07 2.24
N ALA A 208 18.79 -4.35 1.98
CA ALA A 208 17.83 -5.32 1.50
C ALA A 208 17.85 -6.58 2.37
N VAL A 209 16.67 -7.05 2.77
CA VAL A 209 16.48 -8.29 3.55
C VAL A 209 15.63 -9.25 2.73
N ARG A 210 16.08 -10.50 2.63
CA ARG A 210 15.29 -11.58 2.02
C ARG A 210 14.54 -12.34 3.10
N VAL A 211 13.21 -12.36 3.00
CA VAL A 211 12.34 -13.18 3.86
C VAL A 211 11.96 -14.43 3.08
N GLN A 212 12.28 -15.60 3.61
CA GLN A 212 11.95 -16.89 3.00
C GLN A 212 11.29 -17.80 4.03
N PHE A 213 10.15 -18.38 3.69
CA PHE A 213 9.43 -19.33 4.53
C PHE A 213 8.56 -20.24 3.68
N VAL A 214 8.18 -21.38 4.24
CA VAL A 214 7.28 -22.35 3.60
C VAL A 214 5.89 -22.17 4.17
N LEU A 215 4.89 -22.18 3.28
CA LEU A 215 3.48 -22.24 3.64
C LEU A 215 2.97 -23.66 3.43
N ASP A 216 2.37 -24.22 4.47
CA ASP A 216 1.61 -25.45 4.35
C ASP A 216 0.13 -25.09 4.24
N LEU A 217 -0.39 -25.11 3.00
CA LEU A 217 -1.73 -24.65 2.67
C LEU A 217 -2.63 -25.86 2.41
N THR A 218 -3.83 -25.82 3.00
CA THR A 218 -4.92 -26.68 2.55
C THR A 218 -5.41 -26.27 1.16
N ALA A 219 -6.11 -27.16 0.45
CA ALA A 219 -6.66 -26.85 -0.86
C ALA A 219 -7.55 -25.59 -0.84
N ASP A 220 -8.37 -25.41 0.20
CA ASP A 220 -9.23 -24.24 0.35
C ASP A 220 -8.42 -22.95 0.56
N ALA A 221 -7.38 -22.99 1.40
CA ALA A 221 -6.50 -21.86 1.63
C ALA A 221 -5.63 -21.50 0.41
N ALA A 222 -5.38 -22.43 -0.48
CA ALA A 222 -4.67 -22.18 -1.74
C ALA A 222 -5.55 -21.53 -2.82
N HIS A 223 -6.88 -21.56 -2.66
CA HIS A 223 -7.83 -20.87 -3.56
C HIS A 223 -8.16 -19.44 -3.09
N ASP A 224 -7.87 -19.08 -1.86
CA ASP A 224 -7.97 -17.73 -1.30
C ASP A 224 -6.76 -16.87 -1.72
#